data_67da0031ba06bc2bf0dcd62470f76bc4
#
_entry.id   67da0031ba06bc2bf0dcd62470f76bc4
#
_cell.length_a   1.000
_cell.length_b   1.000
_cell.length_c   1.000
_cell.angle_alpha   90.00
_cell.angle_beta   90.00
_cell.angle_gamma   90.00
#
_symmetry.space_group_name_H-M   'P 1'
#
loop_
_entity.id
_entity.type
_entity.pdbx_description
1 polymer ?
#
loop_
_entity_poly.entity_id
_entity_poly.type
_entity_poly.pdbx_seq_one_letter_code
_entity_poly.pdbx_strand_id
1 'polypeptide(L)'
;MKIRIPLSESQRRRIEELMRKTRSRVEAQRCRIVLLLAEGHGIQRVRDMVGCVRSTLYTTLYRFEDAGMDGLLDARLHPGPRKATVEVRKHLLAYLDHTPRDYGWQRASWTRELLALQLEKDTGVHLSHGHLGKVLRQEKCRRGRPRPALRIPVRGRRQVLENIERLASRSSPEAEVLYVDEADIDLNPRIGLTYIKQGQQPLVLTPGQNVKYYVAGALNVRTGRVLYSHGPKKDSGLFIDLLRVLRRSYRRTPIIHVVLDNYIIHKSQRTLKALRSMGGKIQLHFLPPYSPEHNVIERLWKQLHDNVTRNHQHQTMASLWQDATRFLQEAQPFPGTKVSTLKLVA
;
A
#
# COMPACT_ATOMS: atom_id res chain seq x y z
N MET A 1 28.90 -46.11 30.18
CA MET A 1 28.43 -45.30 31.28
C MET A 1 26.94 -45.55 31.46
N LYS A 2 26.51 -46.03 32.63
CA LYS A 2 25.08 -46.28 32.94
C LYS A 2 24.58 -45.01 33.65
N ILE A 3 23.75 -44.22 33.01
CA ILE A 3 23.03 -43.11 33.64
C ILE A 3 21.74 -43.73 34.21
N ARG A 4 21.57 -43.59 35.54
CA ARG A 4 20.36 -44.07 36.22
C ARG A 4 19.59 -42.84 36.73
N ILE A 5 18.34 -42.67 36.29
CA ILE A 5 17.45 -41.61 36.73
C ILE A 5 16.59 -42.20 37.86
N PRO A 6 16.72 -41.74 39.13
CA PRO A 6 15.80 -42.14 40.16
C PRO A 6 14.45 -41.48 39.93
N LEU A 7 13.39 -42.28 39.65
CA LEU A 7 12.02 -41.80 39.59
C LEU A 7 11.26 -42.31 40.82
N SER A 8 10.48 -41.45 41.47
CA SER A 8 9.46 -41.89 42.40
C SER A 8 8.31 -42.61 41.68
N GLU A 9 7.59 -43.45 42.40
CA GLU A 9 6.43 -44.12 41.80
C GLU A 9 5.37 -43.17 41.24
N SER A 10 5.17 -42.04 41.94
CA SER A 10 4.27 -40.98 41.48
C SER A 10 4.77 -40.33 40.21
N GLN A 11 6.05 -40.03 40.05
CA GLN A 11 6.63 -39.49 38.83
C GLN A 11 6.53 -40.47 37.69
N ARG A 12 6.81 -41.75 37.92
CA ARG A 12 6.68 -42.81 36.92
C ARG A 12 5.26 -42.89 36.36
N ARG A 13 4.25 -42.97 37.23
CA ARG A 13 2.84 -42.99 36.82
C ARG A 13 2.44 -41.74 35.99
N ARG A 14 2.90 -40.58 36.41
CA ARG A 14 2.61 -39.35 35.66
C ARG A 14 3.25 -39.32 34.27
N ILE A 15 4.48 -39.83 34.13
CA ILE A 15 5.15 -39.91 32.81
C ILE A 15 4.44 -40.93 31.91
N GLU A 16 4.04 -42.09 32.45
CA GLU A 16 3.29 -43.11 31.73
C GLU A 16 1.91 -42.59 31.30
N GLU A 17 1.23 -41.83 32.13
CA GLU A 17 -0.03 -41.17 31.83
C GLU A 17 0.12 -40.13 30.72
N LEU A 18 1.16 -39.26 30.79
CA LEU A 18 1.49 -38.29 29.76
C LEU A 18 1.77 -39.01 28.45
N MET A 19 2.59 -40.07 28.46
CA MET A 19 2.92 -40.85 27.25
C MET A 19 1.68 -41.47 26.59
N ARG A 20 0.71 -41.92 27.39
CA ARG A 20 -0.55 -42.52 26.90
C ARG A 20 -1.51 -41.47 26.34
N LYS A 21 -1.57 -40.25 26.94
CA LYS A 21 -2.53 -39.20 26.57
C LYS A 21 -2.03 -38.27 25.45
N THR A 22 -0.71 -38.13 25.31
CA THR A 22 -0.16 -37.18 24.33
C THR A 22 -0.36 -37.66 22.90
N ARG A 23 -0.66 -36.70 22.02
CA ARG A 23 -0.62 -36.87 20.56
C ARG A 23 0.71 -36.41 19.96
N SER A 24 1.60 -35.85 20.77
CA SER A 24 2.91 -35.39 20.32
C SER A 24 3.91 -36.54 20.27
N ARG A 25 4.42 -36.83 19.08
CA ARG A 25 5.53 -37.77 18.90
C ARG A 25 6.76 -37.39 19.73
N VAL A 26 6.98 -36.08 19.88
CA VAL A 26 8.13 -35.55 20.65
C VAL A 26 7.98 -35.79 22.14
N GLU A 27 6.80 -35.56 22.71
CA GLU A 27 6.53 -35.83 24.13
C GLU A 27 6.58 -37.31 24.43
N ALA A 28 5.93 -38.13 23.60
CA ALA A 28 5.96 -39.61 23.71
C ALA A 28 7.40 -40.13 23.65
N GLN A 29 8.24 -39.61 22.77
CA GLN A 29 9.64 -39.98 22.65
C GLN A 29 10.44 -39.59 23.90
N ARG A 30 10.24 -38.38 24.43
CA ARG A 30 10.90 -37.90 25.64
C ARG A 30 10.50 -38.73 26.87
N CYS A 31 9.21 -39.00 27.05
CA CYS A 31 8.69 -39.86 28.09
C CYS A 31 9.33 -41.25 28.03
N ARG A 32 9.38 -41.86 26.85
CA ARG A 32 9.97 -43.18 26.65
C ARG A 32 11.45 -43.23 26.97
N ILE A 33 12.22 -42.18 26.61
CA ILE A 33 13.65 -42.06 26.97
C ILE A 33 13.81 -42.07 28.48
N VAL A 34 13.06 -41.27 29.23
CA VAL A 34 13.18 -41.13 30.69
C VAL A 34 12.78 -42.42 31.38
N LEU A 35 11.70 -43.11 30.97
CA LEU A 35 11.26 -44.36 31.55
C LEU A 35 12.29 -45.49 31.34
N LEU A 36 12.81 -45.65 30.13
CA LEU A 36 13.83 -46.69 29.84
C LEU A 36 15.14 -46.49 30.60
N LEU A 37 15.56 -45.22 30.80
CA LEU A 37 16.74 -44.91 31.62
C LEU A 37 16.50 -45.14 33.12
N ALA A 38 15.29 -44.90 33.61
CA ALA A 38 14.89 -45.21 34.99
C ALA A 38 14.82 -46.74 35.21
N GLU A 39 14.51 -47.51 34.20
CA GLU A 39 14.57 -49.01 34.23
C GLU A 39 16.00 -49.56 34.20
N GLY A 40 17.02 -48.66 34.11
CA GLY A 40 18.43 -49.03 34.13
C GLY A 40 19.01 -49.48 32.79
N HIS A 41 18.31 -49.24 31.69
CA HIS A 41 18.86 -49.49 30.34
C HIS A 41 20.02 -48.55 30.04
N GLY A 42 21.06 -49.07 29.39
CA GLY A 42 22.21 -48.26 28.97
C GLY A 42 21.86 -47.35 27.81
N ILE A 43 22.57 -46.20 27.71
CA ILE A 43 22.34 -45.15 26.71
C ILE A 43 22.24 -45.68 25.27
N GLN A 44 23.17 -46.61 24.92
CA GLN A 44 23.17 -47.20 23.55
C GLN A 44 21.87 -47.97 23.28
N ARG A 45 21.46 -48.79 24.24
CA ARG A 45 20.24 -49.60 24.14
C ARG A 45 18.98 -48.75 24.07
N VAL A 46 18.91 -47.63 24.85
CA VAL A 46 17.79 -46.67 24.81
C VAL A 46 17.72 -45.99 23.44
N ARG A 47 18.84 -45.57 22.88
CA ARG A 47 18.90 -45.02 21.55
C ARG A 47 18.34 -45.95 20.49
N ASP A 48 18.77 -47.18 20.53
CA ASP A 48 18.34 -48.21 19.54
C ASP A 48 16.83 -48.51 19.70
N MET A 49 16.33 -48.62 20.94
CA MET A 49 14.91 -48.86 21.24
C MET A 49 14.00 -47.71 20.88
N VAL A 50 14.47 -46.45 20.96
CA VAL A 50 13.70 -45.24 20.72
C VAL A 50 13.92 -44.71 19.30
N GLY A 51 14.97 -45.12 18.62
CA GLY A 51 15.32 -44.65 17.28
C GLY A 51 15.75 -43.19 17.29
N CYS A 52 16.60 -42.76 18.26
CA CYS A 52 17.00 -41.37 18.36
C CYS A 52 18.53 -41.18 18.38
N VAL A 53 18.99 -39.97 18.02
CA VAL A 53 20.40 -39.65 18.05
C VAL A 53 20.83 -39.34 19.53
N ARG A 54 22.13 -39.47 19.78
CA ARG A 54 22.70 -39.28 21.12
C ARG A 54 22.40 -37.91 21.73
N SER A 55 22.43 -36.84 20.90
CA SER A 55 22.12 -35.49 21.34
C SER A 55 20.67 -35.36 21.83
N THR A 56 19.70 -35.97 21.17
CA THR A 56 18.29 -35.97 21.57
C THR A 56 18.10 -36.56 22.96
N LEU A 57 18.81 -37.68 23.25
CA LEU A 57 18.75 -38.32 24.56
C LEU A 57 19.29 -37.39 25.65
N TYR A 58 20.49 -36.85 25.49
CA TYR A 58 21.07 -35.93 26.46
C TYR A 58 20.26 -34.65 26.64
N THR A 59 19.74 -34.07 25.54
CA THR A 59 18.87 -32.89 25.63
C THR A 59 17.59 -33.21 26.42
N THR A 60 17.04 -34.40 26.26
CA THR A 60 15.86 -34.81 27.02
C THR A 60 16.18 -34.98 28.49
N LEU A 61 17.32 -35.58 28.82
CA LEU A 61 17.79 -35.71 30.20
C LEU A 61 17.97 -34.36 30.86
N TYR A 62 18.72 -33.47 30.23
CA TYR A 62 18.96 -32.13 30.72
C TYR A 62 17.65 -31.38 31.00
N ARG A 63 16.69 -31.44 30.08
CA ARG A 63 15.37 -30.82 30.25
C ARG A 63 14.57 -31.42 31.39
N PHE A 64 14.67 -32.74 31.59
CA PHE A 64 13.97 -33.41 32.66
C PHE A 64 14.62 -33.11 34.03
N GLU A 65 15.94 -33.00 34.08
CA GLU A 65 16.69 -32.59 35.30
C GLU A 65 16.40 -31.16 35.71
N ASP A 66 16.31 -30.26 34.72
CA ASP A 66 16.07 -28.80 34.89
C ASP A 66 14.62 -28.48 35.26
N ALA A 67 13.67 -29.01 34.53
CA ALA A 67 12.25 -28.63 34.62
C ALA A 67 11.29 -29.80 34.94
N GLY A 68 11.81 -30.98 35.30
CA GLY A 68 10.99 -32.13 35.63
C GLY A 68 10.01 -32.53 34.53
N MET A 69 8.73 -32.72 34.89
CA MET A 69 7.66 -33.08 33.97
C MET A 69 7.48 -32.06 32.85
N ASP A 70 7.61 -30.78 33.16
CA ASP A 70 7.44 -29.71 32.18
C ASP A 70 8.52 -29.74 31.06
N GLY A 71 9.71 -30.26 31.40
CA GLY A 71 10.78 -30.49 30.42
C GLY A 71 10.46 -31.54 29.36
N LEU A 72 9.49 -32.41 29.62
CA LEU A 72 9.03 -33.44 28.68
C LEU A 72 8.00 -32.87 27.68
N LEU A 73 7.32 -31.79 28.04
CA LEU A 73 6.29 -31.17 27.18
C LEU A 73 6.88 -30.54 25.90
N ASP A 74 6.10 -30.56 24.85
CA ASP A 74 6.45 -29.83 23.61
C ASP A 74 5.95 -28.39 23.72
N ALA A 75 6.86 -27.44 23.96
CA ALA A 75 6.53 -26.03 24.08
C ALA A 75 5.78 -25.45 22.85
N ARG A 76 5.81 -26.14 21.71
CA ARG A 76 5.03 -25.77 20.52
C ARG A 76 3.53 -26.07 20.68
N LEU A 77 3.19 -27.11 21.47
CA LEU A 77 1.80 -27.51 21.75
C LEU A 77 1.28 -26.83 23.04
N HIS A 78 2.18 -26.43 23.92
CA HIS A 78 1.87 -25.74 25.16
C HIS A 78 2.48 -24.32 25.15
N PRO A 79 2.03 -23.44 24.21
CA PRO A 79 2.51 -22.08 24.18
C PRO A 79 2.12 -21.40 25.50
N GLY A 80 3.06 -20.68 26.08
CA GLY A 80 2.80 -19.86 27.26
C GLY A 80 1.67 -18.84 27.04
N PRO A 81 1.26 -18.12 28.08
CA PRO A 81 0.15 -17.18 28.01
C PRO A 81 0.30 -16.22 26.84
N ARG A 82 -0.79 -15.97 26.15
CA ARG A 82 -0.79 -15.06 24.97
C ARG A 82 -0.47 -13.65 25.42
N LYS A 83 0.69 -13.13 25.02
CA LYS A 83 1.10 -11.73 25.31
C LYS A 83 0.12 -10.69 24.75
N ALA A 84 -0.51 -10.96 23.60
CA ALA A 84 -1.48 -10.08 22.98
C ALA A 84 -2.90 -10.34 23.53
N THR A 85 -3.11 -9.95 24.79
CA THR A 85 -4.42 -10.00 25.46
C THR A 85 -5.41 -9.01 24.84
N VAL A 86 -6.68 -9.07 25.24
CA VAL A 86 -7.72 -8.12 24.80
C VAL A 86 -7.34 -6.68 25.17
N GLU A 87 -6.75 -6.47 26.35
CA GLU A 87 -6.32 -5.15 26.80
C GLU A 87 -5.15 -4.60 25.96
N VAL A 88 -4.15 -5.43 25.69
CA VAL A 88 -3.04 -5.07 24.80
C VAL A 88 -3.55 -4.63 23.42
N ARG A 89 -4.56 -5.32 22.89
CA ARG A 89 -5.19 -4.96 21.61
C ARG A 89 -5.93 -3.63 21.69
N LYS A 90 -6.65 -3.37 22.77
CA LYS A 90 -7.32 -2.08 23.00
C LYS A 90 -6.34 -0.92 23.02
N HIS A 91 -5.21 -1.05 23.74
CA HIS A 91 -4.15 -0.04 23.74
C HIS A 91 -3.60 0.21 22.36
N LEU A 92 -3.29 -0.84 21.59
CA LEU A 92 -2.78 -0.69 20.23
C LEU A 92 -3.76 0.04 19.30
N LEU A 93 -5.06 -0.23 19.40
CA LEU A 93 -6.08 0.45 18.60
C LEU A 93 -6.20 1.92 19.04
N ALA A 94 -6.22 2.19 20.34
CA ALA A 94 -6.28 3.56 20.86
C ALA A 94 -5.08 4.42 20.40
N TYR A 95 -3.88 3.84 20.29
CA TYR A 95 -2.73 4.59 19.75
C TYR A 95 -2.93 5.01 18.30
N LEU A 96 -3.66 4.22 17.50
CA LEU A 96 -3.88 4.53 16.09
C LEU A 96 -4.89 5.67 15.86
N ASP A 97 -5.71 5.99 16.87
CA ASP A 97 -6.62 7.14 16.85
C ASP A 97 -5.91 8.47 17.13
N HIS A 98 -4.67 8.40 17.58
CA HIS A 98 -3.82 9.54 17.94
C HIS A 98 -2.51 9.53 17.17
N THR A 99 -1.74 10.60 17.27
CA THR A 99 -0.39 10.68 16.68
C THR A 99 0.68 10.28 17.71
N PRO A 100 1.87 9.81 17.30
CA PRO A 100 2.96 9.58 18.22
C PRO A 100 3.34 10.80 19.08
N ARG A 101 3.10 12.01 18.56
CA ARG A 101 3.38 13.27 19.27
C ARG A 101 2.53 13.43 20.52
N ASP A 102 1.30 12.92 20.50
CA ASP A 102 0.39 12.95 21.64
C ASP A 102 0.88 12.10 22.82
N TYR A 103 1.84 11.19 22.55
CA TYR A 103 2.53 10.33 23.51
C TYR A 103 3.98 10.78 23.77
N GLY A 104 4.37 11.99 23.33
CA GLY A 104 5.68 12.59 23.57
C GLY A 104 6.77 12.20 22.57
N TRP A 105 6.45 11.48 21.49
CA TRP A 105 7.40 11.15 20.44
C TRP A 105 7.54 12.30 19.42
N GLN A 106 8.74 12.53 18.92
CA GLN A 106 8.97 13.60 17.91
C GLN A 106 8.52 13.22 16.49
N ARG A 107 7.95 12.05 16.31
CA ARG A 107 7.54 11.51 15.02
C ARG A 107 6.06 11.74 14.74
N ALA A 108 5.69 12.05 13.48
CA ALA A 108 4.30 12.32 13.11
C ALA A 108 3.50 11.06 12.74
N SER A 109 4.16 9.91 12.56
CA SER A 109 3.51 8.69 12.10
C SER A 109 3.99 7.48 12.87
N TRP A 110 3.06 6.60 13.23
CA TRP A 110 3.37 5.35 13.90
C TRP A 110 4.19 4.41 13.03
N THR A 111 5.18 3.79 13.64
CA THR A 111 5.88 2.61 13.11
C THR A 111 5.64 1.43 14.04
N ARG A 112 5.88 0.21 13.56
CA ARG A 112 5.76 -0.97 14.45
C ARG A 112 6.71 -0.91 15.65
N GLU A 113 7.86 -0.30 15.45
CA GLU A 113 8.84 -0.08 16.50
C GLU A 113 8.31 0.86 17.59
N LEU A 114 7.81 2.05 17.19
CA LEU A 114 7.22 3.00 18.15
C LEU A 114 5.99 2.45 18.86
N LEU A 115 5.13 1.72 18.13
CA LEU A 115 3.98 1.05 18.75
C LEU A 115 4.41 0.00 19.77
N ALA A 116 5.48 -0.77 19.52
CA ALA A 116 6.01 -1.74 20.46
C ALA A 116 6.57 -1.05 21.70
N LEU A 117 7.37 0.01 21.52
CA LEU A 117 7.94 0.78 22.63
C LEU A 117 6.86 1.47 23.47
N GLN A 118 5.85 2.08 22.84
CA GLN A 118 4.76 2.71 23.58
C GLN A 118 3.94 1.68 24.35
N LEU A 119 3.65 0.53 23.74
CA LEU A 119 2.94 -0.56 24.41
C LEU A 119 3.70 -1.08 25.64
N GLU A 120 4.99 -1.30 25.46
CA GLU A 120 5.85 -1.76 26.56
C GLU A 120 5.92 -0.74 27.70
N LYS A 121 5.99 0.55 27.37
CA LYS A 121 5.96 1.65 28.35
C LYS A 121 4.66 1.67 29.16
N ASP A 122 3.51 1.49 28.51
CA ASP A 122 2.20 1.63 29.15
C ASP A 122 1.72 0.34 29.84
N THR A 123 2.12 -0.83 29.32
CA THR A 123 1.58 -2.13 29.79
C THR A 123 2.63 -3.09 30.34
N GLY A 124 3.91 -2.78 30.20
CA GLY A 124 5.01 -3.70 30.51
C GLY A 124 5.11 -4.90 29.55
N VAL A 125 4.26 -4.98 28.52
CA VAL A 125 4.22 -6.12 27.60
C VAL A 125 5.09 -5.86 26.38
N HIS A 126 6.21 -6.56 26.31
CA HIS A 126 7.08 -6.54 25.13
C HIS A 126 6.55 -7.44 24.02
N LEU A 127 6.24 -6.85 22.84
CA LEU A 127 5.91 -7.56 21.61
C LEU A 127 7.00 -7.34 20.56
N SER A 128 7.48 -8.41 19.93
CA SER A 128 8.36 -8.28 18.77
C SER A 128 7.63 -7.61 17.58
N HIS A 129 8.38 -6.93 16.72
CA HIS A 129 7.84 -6.26 15.51
C HIS A 129 7.04 -7.20 14.60
N GLY A 130 7.46 -8.48 14.53
CA GLY A 130 6.76 -9.52 13.76
C GLY A 130 5.42 -9.90 14.41
N HIS A 131 5.40 -10.07 15.73
CA HIS A 131 4.19 -10.39 16.48
C HIS A 131 3.20 -9.22 16.45
N LEU A 132 3.67 -8.00 16.70
CA LEU A 132 2.87 -6.79 16.58
C LEU A 132 2.22 -6.68 15.18
N GLY A 133 2.98 -6.95 14.12
CA GLY A 133 2.44 -6.95 12.76
C GLY A 133 1.37 -8.02 12.50
N LYS A 134 1.43 -9.17 13.21
CA LYS A 134 0.36 -10.18 13.17
C LYS A 134 -0.89 -9.69 13.91
N VAL A 135 -0.71 -9.10 15.10
CA VAL A 135 -1.81 -8.53 15.89
C VAL A 135 -2.53 -7.43 15.12
N LEU A 136 -1.82 -6.46 14.57
CA LEU A 136 -2.41 -5.39 13.77
C LEU A 136 -3.22 -5.92 12.58
N ARG A 137 -2.72 -6.96 11.88
CA ARG A 137 -3.48 -7.59 10.78
C ARG A 137 -4.75 -8.29 11.25
N GLN A 138 -4.72 -8.96 12.42
CA GLN A 138 -5.89 -9.57 13.03
C GLN A 138 -6.95 -8.51 13.38
N GLU A 139 -6.52 -7.33 13.84
CA GLU A 139 -7.37 -6.16 14.09
C GLU A 139 -7.70 -5.37 12.81
N LYS A 140 -7.48 -5.94 11.62
CA LYS A 140 -7.74 -5.32 10.30
C LYS A 140 -6.99 -4.00 10.07
N CYS A 141 -5.94 -3.72 10.82
CA CYS A 141 -5.09 -2.55 10.64
C CYS A 141 -4.04 -2.81 9.56
N ARG A 142 -3.87 -1.84 8.66
CA ARG A 142 -2.89 -1.89 7.57
C ARG A 142 -2.09 -0.60 7.46
N ARG A 143 -0.88 -0.67 6.94
CA ARG A 143 -0.16 0.53 6.50
C ARG A 143 -0.86 1.13 5.27
N GLY A 144 -1.11 2.41 5.32
CA GLY A 144 -1.71 3.14 4.22
C GLY A 144 -1.06 4.51 4.06
N ARG A 145 -1.33 5.18 2.95
CA ARG A 145 -0.98 6.60 2.75
C ARG A 145 -2.18 7.45 3.19
N PRO A 146 -2.01 8.35 4.17
CA PRO A 146 -3.06 9.29 4.53
C PRO A 146 -3.34 10.22 3.34
N ARG A 147 -4.58 10.68 3.23
CA ARG A 147 -4.95 11.70 2.26
C ARG A 147 -4.85 13.07 2.90
N PRO A 148 -4.31 14.07 2.19
CA PRO A 148 -4.36 15.44 2.67
C PRO A 148 -5.82 15.89 2.77
N ALA A 149 -6.15 16.54 3.88
CA ALA A 149 -7.45 17.15 4.09
C ALA A 149 -7.27 18.57 4.60
N LEU A 150 -8.18 19.46 4.24
CA LEU A 150 -8.20 20.82 4.79
C LEU A 150 -8.62 20.78 6.25
N ARG A 151 -7.90 21.51 7.09
CA ARG A 151 -8.25 21.66 8.51
C ARG A 151 -9.60 22.36 8.68
N ILE A 152 -9.91 23.29 7.79
CA ILE A 152 -11.20 23.99 7.75
C ILE A 152 -11.98 23.45 6.55
N PRO A 153 -13.20 22.91 6.76
CA PRO A 153 -14.03 22.44 5.66
C PRO A 153 -14.35 23.59 4.68
N VAL A 154 -14.23 23.32 3.38
CA VAL A 154 -14.65 24.27 2.35
C VAL A 154 -16.17 24.36 2.37
N ARG A 155 -16.71 25.55 2.69
CA ARG A 155 -18.16 25.80 2.68
C ARG A 155 -18.72 25.52 1.28
N GLY A 156 -19.82 24.77 1.22
CA GLY A 156 -20.46 24.43 -0.06
C GLY A 156 -19.78 23.37 -0.91
N ARG A 157 -18.69 22.72 -0.43
CA ARG A 157 -17.95 21.69 -1.18
C ARG A 157 -18.88 20.61 -1.75
N ARG A 158 -19.77 20.08 -0.91
CA ARG A 158 -20.72 19.03 -1.31
C ARG A 158 -21.62 19.50 -2.46
N GLN A 159 -22.20 20.69 -2.34
CA GLN A 159 -23.09 21.25 -3.36
C GLN A 159 -22.37 21.45 -4.72
N VAL A 160 -21.12 21.93 -4.69
CA VAL A 160 -20.33 22.08 -5.93
C VAL A 160 -20.08 20.72 -6.59
N LEU A 161 -19.70 19.70 -5.82
CA LEU A 161 -19.47 18.36 -6.34
C LEU A 161 -20.74 17.73 -6.91
N GLU A 162 -21.87 17.82 -6.20
CA GLU A 162 -23.18 17.34 -6.68
C GLU A 162 -23.63 18.04 -7.99
N ASN A 163 -23.33 19.33 -8.11
CA ASN A 163 -23.63 20.09 -9.34
C ASN A 163 -22.75 19.60 -10.51
N ILE A 164 -21.45 19.36 -10.28
CA ILE A 164 -20.53 18.84 -11.30
C ILE A 164 -20.93 17.41 -11.71
N GLU A 165 -21.28 16.55 -10.78
CA GLU A 165 -21.74 15.19 -11.05
C GLU A 165 -23.05 15.21 -11.88
N ARG A 166 -23.99 16.07 -11.51
CA ARG A 166 -25.24 16.28 -12.28
C ARG A 166 -24.95 16.80 -13.69
N LEU A 167 -24.01 17.72 -13.83
CA LEU A 167 -23.58 18.23 -15.12
C LEU A 167 -22.97 17.10 -15.96
N ALA A 168 -22.07 16.31 -15.41
CA ALA A 168 -21.42 15.18 -16.08
C ALA A 168 -22.43 14.10 -16.50
N SER A 169 -23.42 13.79 -15.65
CA SER A 169 -24.48 12.82 -15.97
C SER A 169 -25.43 13.25 -17.10
N ARG A 170 -25.52 14.56 -17.37
CA ARG A 170 -26.34 15.16 -18.43
C ARG A 170 -25.53 15.51 -19.68
N SER A 171 -24.28 15.05 -19.79
CA SER A 171 -23.45 15.30 -20.97
C SER A 171 -24.12 14.76 -22.24
N SER A 172 -24.24 15.61 -23.26
CA SER A 172 -24.89 15.31 -24.54
C SER A 172 -24.08 15.90 -25.71
N PRO A 173 -24.40 15.57 -26.97
CA PRO A 173 -23.75 16.19 -28.12
C PRO A 173 -23.91 17.73 -28.17
N GLU A 174 -24.99 18.26 -27.60
CA GLU A 174 -25.28 19.69 -27.52
C GLU A 174 -24.59 20.38 -26.34
N ALA A 175 -24.28 19.62 -25.27
CA ALA A 175 -23.67 20.11 -24.04
C ALA A 175 -22.63 19.11 -23.55
N GLU A 176 -21.45 19.12 -24.13
CA GLU A 176 -20.35 18.21 -23.78
C GLU A 176 -19.66 18.60 -22.49
N VAL A 177 -19.33 17.61 -21.67
CA VAL A 177 -18.61 17.82 -20.41
C VAL A 177 -17.24 17.16 -20.49
N LEU A 178 -16.21 17.96 -20.26
CA LEU A 178 -14.81 17.54 -20.29
C LEU A 178 -14.13 17.84 -18.96
N TYR A 179 -13.39 16.88 -18.45
CA TYR A 179 -12.47 17.09 -17.31
C TYR A 179 -11.10 17.46 -17.82
N VAL A 180 -10.55 18.52 -17.28
CA VAL A 180 -9.28 19.12 -17.72
C VAL A 180 -8.27 19.16 -16.58
N ASP A 181 -7.01 18.91 -16.92
CA ASP A 181 -5.88 19.01 -16.02
C ASP A 181 -4.55 19.02 -16.79
N GLU A 182 -3.46 19.37 -16.14
CA GLU A 182 -2.11 19.35 -16.71
C GLU A 182 -1.23 18.32 -16.01
N ALA A 183 -0.53 17.53 -16.82
CA ALA A 183 0.52 16.62 -16.36
C ALA A 183 1.91 17.10 -16.78
N ASP A 184 2.90 16.82 -15.93
CA ASP A 184 4.31 17.04 -16.23
C ASP A 184 4.97 15.72 -16.65
N ILE A 185 5.80 15.80 -17.67
CA ILE A 185 6.63 14.72 -18.19
C ILE A 185 8.08 15.13 -17.92
N ASP A 186 8.70 14.43 -16.97
CA ASP A 186 10.11 14.64 -16.62
C ASP A 186 11.00 13.73 -17.46
N LEU A 187 12.09 14.27 -17.98
CA LEU A 187 13.09 13.47 -18.67
C LEU A 187 13.83 12.53 -17.72
N ASN A 188 13.96 12.87 -16.45
CA ASN A 188 14.39 11.93 -15.44
C ASN A 188 13.22 11.02 -15.04
N PRO A 189 13.39 9.68 -15.07
CA PRO A 189 12.30 8.75 -14.83
C PRO A 189 11.75 8.84 -13.41
N ARG A 190 10.45 8.69 -13.28
CA ARG A 190 9.81 8.43 -11.98
C ARG A 190 10.10 7.00 -11.56
N ILE A 191 10.86 6.82 -10.48
CA ILE A 191 11.20 5.48 -9.99
C ILE A 191 9.97 4.82 -9.37
N GLY A 192 9.64 3.64 -9.85
CA GLY A 192 8.53 2.83 -9.38
C GLY A 192 8.95 1.40 -9.04
N LEU A 193 8.07 0.68 -8.38
CA LEU A 193 8.29 -0.72 -8.05
C LEU A 193 8.34 -1.57 -9.32
N THR A 194 9.28 -2.51 -9.36
CA THR A 194 9.40 -3.56 -10.37
C THR A 194 9.83 -4.87 -9.73
N TYR A 195 9.69 -5.98 -10.45
CA TYR A 195 10.21 -7.27 -9.98
C TYR A 195 11.71 -7.32 -10.16
N ILE A 196 12.42 -7.71 -9.10
CA ILE A 196 13.87 -7.85 -9.08
C ILE A 196 14.27 -9.19 -8.48
N LYS A 197 15.37 -9.75 -8.95
CA LYS A 197 15.93 -10.97 -8.33
C LYS A 197 16.49 -10.62 -6.96
N GLN A 198 16.32 -11.54 -6.01
CA GLN A 198 16.85 -11.35 -4.66
C GLN A 198 18.36 -11.09 -4.69
N GLY A 199 18.81 -10.09 -3.94
CA GLY A 199 20.20 -9.68 -3.89
C GLY A 199 20.68 -8.80 -5.06
N GLN A 200 19.80 -8.47 -6.02
CA GLN A 200 20.11 -7.54 -7.11
C GLN A 200 19.34 -6.22 -6.93
N GLN A 201 19.95 -5.14 -7.39
CA GLN A 201 19.32 -3.84 -7.46
C GLN A 201 19.50 -3.28 -8.88
N PRO A 202 18.49 -3.37 -9.74
CA PRO A 202 18.59 -2.82 -11.10
C PRO A 202 18.73 -1.30 -11.06
N LEU A 203 19.52 -0.79 -11.98
CA LEU A 203 19.70 0.64 -12.17
C LEU A 203 18.82 1.10 -13.33
N VAL A 204 18.14 2.22 -13.14
CA VAL A 204 17.43 2.94 -14.22
C VAL A 204 18.34 4.07 -14.65
N LEU A 205 18.89 3.96 -15.86
CA LEU A 205 19.78 4.98 -16.42
C LEU A 205 18.99 6.26 -16.69
N THR A 206 19.48 7.36 -16.16
CA THR A 206 18.84 8.67 -16.32
C THR A 206 19.81 9.63 -17.02
N PRO A 207 19.33 10.56 -17.86
CA PRO A 207 20.18 11.56 -18.49
C PRO A 207 20.73 12.60 -17.52
N GLY A 208 20.22 12.64 -16.26
CA GLY A 208 20.68 13.60 -15.24
C GLY A 208 20.32 15.06 -15.54
N GLN A 209 19.43 15.32 -16.47
CA GLN A 209 18.99 16.65 -16.89
C GLN A 209 17.60 16.95 -16.36
N ASN A 210 17.43 18.09 -15.69
CA ASN A 210 16.12 18.51 -15.19
C ASN A 210 15.29 19.18 -16.31
N VAL A 211 14.97 18.41 -17.35
CA VAL A 211 14.15 18.85 -18.47
C VAL A 211 12.72 18.37 -18.25
N LYS A 212 11.76 19.30 -18.33
CA LYS A 212 10.34 19.02 -18.21
C LYS A 212 9.59 19.43 -19.45
N TYR A 213 8.56 18.68 -19.74
CA TYR A 213 7.59 18.99 -20.76
C TYR A 213 6.18 18.84 -20.19
N TYR A 214 5.23 19.60 -20.68
CA TYR A 214 3.91 19.64 -20.09
C TYR A 214 2.84 19.30 -21.11
N VAL A 215 1.82 18.61 -20.66
CA VAL A 215 0.62 18.30 -21.43
C VAL A 215 -0.59 18.81 -20.68
N ALA A 216 -1.42 19.64 -21.33
CA ALA A 216 -2.75 19.96 -20.85
C ALA A 216 -3.75 19.08 -21.62
N GLY A 217 -4.54 18.31 -20.89
CA GLY A 217 -5.48 17.35 -21.45
C GLY A 217 -6.92 17.63 -21.08
N ALA A 218 -7.81 17.15 -21.92
CA ALA A 218 -9.26 17.18 -21.71
C ALA A 218 -9.84 15.80 -22.03
N LEU A 219 -10.51 15.21 -21.04
CA LEU A 219 -11.19 13.92 -21.15
C LEU A 219 -12.70 14.15 -21.24
N ASN A 220 -13.31 13.75 -22.34
CA ASN A 220 -14.75 13.73 -22.49
C ASN A 220 -15.34 12.53 -21.75
N VAL A 221 -16.18 12.76 -20.74
CA VAL A 221 -16.73 11.68 -19.88
C VAL A 221 -17.76 10.81 -20.59
N ARG A 222 -18.42 11.32 -21.62
CA ARG A 222 -19.43 10.60 -22.37
C ARG A 222 -18.80 9.66 -23.40
N THR A 223 -17.80 10.14 -24.14
CA THR A 223 -17.21 9.41 -25.27
C THR A 223 -15.88 8.75 -24.97
N GLY A 224 -15.22 9.11 -23.88
CA GLY A 224 -13.86 8.68 -23.57
C GLY A 224 -12.78 9.33 -24.45
N ARG A 225 -13.14 10.31 -25.26
CA ARG A 225 -12.20 11.01 -26.15
C ARG A 225 -11.26 11.89 -25.34
N VAL A 226 -9.99 11.81 -25.66
CA VAL A 226 -8.94 12.64 -25.08
C VAL A 226 -8.46 13.66 -26.11
N LEU A 227 -8.45 14.92 -25.72
CA LEU A 227 -7.86 16.01 -26.49
C LEU A 227 -6.77 16.66 -25.66
N TYR A 228 -5.70 17.12 -26.28
CA TYR A 228 -4.58 17.70 -25.55
C TYR A 228 -3.85 18.80 -26.32
N SER A 229 -3.18 19.66 -25.61
CA SER A 229 -2.11 20.54 -26.05
C SER A 229 -0.86 20.25 -25.25
N HIS A 230 0.30 20.66 -25.74
CA HIS A 230 1.58 20.38 -25.08
C HIS A 230 2.58 21.52 -25.30
N GLY A 231 3.57 21.60 -24.40
CA GLY A 231 4.58 22.65 -24.51
C GLY A 231 5.63 22.58 -23.40
N PRO A 232 6.67 23.41 -23.53
CA PRO A 232 7.78 23.43 -22.57
C PRO A 232 7.46 24.14 -21.25
N LYS A 233 6.31 24.78 -21.13
CA LYS A 233 5.91 25.55 -19.94
C LYS A 233 4.47 25.25 -19.53
N LYS A 234 4.25 25.09 -18.24
CA LYS A 234 2.90 25.01 -17.64
C LYS A 234 2.43 26.44 -17.31
N ASP A 235 1.83 27.10 -18.29
CA ASP A 235 1.36 28.46 -18.18
C ASP A 235 -0.04 28.66 -18.82
N SER A 236 -0.55 29.87 -18.75
CA SER A 236 -1.84 30.19 -19.38
C SER A 236 -1.85 29.99 -20.90
N GLY A 237 -0.69 30.04 -21.55
CA GLY A 237 -0.57 29.76 -22.99
C GLY A 237 -0.95 28.32 -23.31
N LEU A 238 -0.36 27.37 -22.59
CA LEU A 238 -0.66 25.94 -22.73
C LEU A 238 -2.16 25.65 -22.54
N PHE A 239 -2.78 26.23 -21.51
CA PHE A 239 -4.21 26.08 -21.28
C PHE A 239 -5.07 26.72 -22.38
N ILE A 240 -4.72 27.92 -22.84
CA ILE A 240 -5.43 28.58 -23.95
C ILE A 240 -5.34 27.77 -25.24
N ASP A 241 -4.20 27.15 -25.52
CA ASP A 241 -4.05 26.29 -26.69
C ASP A 241 -4.94 25.05 -26.59
N LEU A 242 -5.08 24.45 -25.39
CA LEU A 242 -6.08 23.40 -25.16
C LEU A 242 -7.50 23.91 -25.44
N LEU A 243 -7.90 25.09 -24.94
CA LEU A 243 -9.22 25.65 -25.19
C LEU A 243 -9.48 25.86 -26.71
N ARG A 244 -8.46 26.25 -27.46
CA ARG A 244 -8.53 26.36 -28.93
C ARG A 244 -8.74 24.98 -29.59
N VAL A 245 -8.05 23.95 -29.11
CA VAL A 245 -8.23 22.56 -29.55
C VAL A 245 -9.66 22.10 -29.29
N LEU A 246 -10.21 22.35 -28.08
CA LEU A 246 -11.59 22.01 -27.74
C LEU A 246 -12.58 22.71 -28.65
N ARG A 247 -12.44 24.02 -28.87
CA ARG A 247 -13.30 24.80 -29.72
C ARG A 247 -13.33 24.28 -31.18
N ARG A 248 -12.18 23.88 -31.72
CA ARG A 248 -12.06 23.30 -33.06
C ARG A 248 -12.70 21.91 -33.16
N SER A 249 -12.45 21.07 -32.16
CA SER A 249 -12.92 19.68 -32.13
C SER A 249 -14.45 19.58 -31.95
N TYR A 250 -15.02 20.50 -31.19
CA TYR A 250 -16.46 20.57 -30.89
C TYR A 250 -17.15 21.75 -31.60
N ARG A 251 -16.86 21.98 -32.88
CA ARG A 251 -17.39 23.14 -33.64
C ARG A 251 -18.91 23.22 -33.62
N ARG A 252 -19.58 22.07 -33.72
CA ARG A 252 -21.04 21.97 -33.81
C ARG A 252 -21.73 21.94 -32.43
N THR A 253 -21.00 21.67 -31.35
CA THR A 253 -21.55 21.63 -30.01
C THR A 253 -21.84 23.06 -29.54
N PRO A 254 -23.03 23.40 -29.10
CA PRO A 254 -23.37 24.73 -28.59
C PRO A 254 -22.59 25.12 -27.37
N ILE A 255 -22.48 24.24 -26.36
CA ILE A 255 -21.85 24.53 -25.10
C ILE A 255 -20.85 23.43 -24.72
N ILE A 256 -19.67 23.83 -24.27
CA ILE A 256 -18.62 22.95 -23.76
C ILE A 256 -18.39 23.29 -22.28
N HIS A 257 -18.75 22.39 -21.40
CA HIS A 257 -18.46 22.50 -19.98
C HIS A 257 -17.09 21.91 -19.68
N VAL A 258 -16.23 22.68 -19.08
CA VAL A 258 -14.86 22.30 -18.69
C VAL A 258 -14.77 22.25 -17.17
N VAL A 259 -14.59 21.08 -16.63
CA VAL A 259 -14.38 20.83 -15.20
C VAL A 259 -12.88 20.76 -14.92
N LEU A 260 -12.38 21.56 -14.00
CA LEU A 260 -10.96 21.73 -13.76
C LEU A 260 -10.68 22.14 -12.30
N ASP A 261 -9.42 22.12 -11.90
CA ASP A 261 -8.99 22.59 -10.60
C ASP A 261 -8.93 24.13 -10.48
N ASN A 262 -8.58 24.63 -9.30
CA ASN A 262 -8.49 26.06 -9.02
C ASN A 262 -7.10 26.67 -9.32
N TYR A 263 -6.29 26.05 -10.18
CA TYR A 263 -4.96 26.57 -10.45
C TYR A 263 -5.00 27.95 -11.10
N ILE A 264 -4.05 28.80 -10.73
CA ILE A 264 -4.06 30.24 -11.05
C ILE A 264 -4.09 30.56 -12.55
N ILE A 265 -3.49 29.69 -13.39
CA ILE A 265 -3.45 29.91 -14.84
C ILE A 265 -4.85 29.92 -15.47
N HIS A 266 -5.80 29.20 -14.89
CA HIS A 266 -7.18 29.11 -15.38
C HIS A 266 -7.98 30.40 -15.14
N LYS A 267 -7.58 31.18 -14.17
CA LYS A 267 -8.23 32.45 -13.75
C LYS A 267 -7.45 33.69 -14.20
N SER A 268 -6.36 33.51 -14.95
CA SER A 268 -5.52 34.61 -15.39
C SER A 268 -6.28 35.54 -16.36
N GLN A 269 -5.94 36.81 -16.37
CA GLN A 269 -6.51 37.81 -17.29
C GLN A 269 -6.36 37.36 -18.76
N ARG A 270 -5.23 36.74 -19.09
CA ARG A 270 -4.96 36.20 -20.43
C ARG A 270 -5.96 35.08 -20.79
N THR A 271 -6.25 34.17 -19.87
CA THR A 271 -7.26 33.12 -20.04
C THR A 271 -8.66 33.67 -20.17
N LEU A 272 -9.05 34.62 -19.32
CA LEU A 272 -10.36 35.27 -19.36
C LEU A 272 -10.58 36.02 -20.68
N LYS A 273 -9.56 36.74 -21.18
CA LYS A 273 -9.60 37.40 -22.49
C LYS A 273 -9.80 36.39 -23.62
N ALA A 274 -9.08 35.27 -23.58
CA ALA A 274 -9.22 34.20 -24.58
C ALA A 274 -10.62 33.56 -24.55
N LEU A 275 -11.18 33.29 -23.38
CA LEU A 275 -12.53 32.73 -23.22
C LEU A 275 -13.60 33.71 -23.81
N ARG A 276 -13.50 34.99 -23.55
CA ARG A 276 -14.39 36.02 -24.10
C ARG A 276 -14.35 36.02 -25.65
N SER A 277 -13.16 35.93 -26.23
CA SER A 277 -12.99 35.85 -27.70
C SER A 277 -13.54 34.56 -28.32
N MET A 278 -13.84 33.54 -27.50
CA MET A 278 -14.45 32.27 -27.94
C MET A 278 -15.98 32.30 -27.93
N GLY A 279 -16.61 33.46 -27.62
CA GLY A 279 -18.04 33.66 -27.74
C GLY A 279 -18.90 32.94 -26.72
N GLY A 280 -18.38 32.72 -25.50
CA GLY A 280 -19.13 32.10 -24.39
C GLY A 280 -19.43 30.61 -24.54
N LYS A 281 -18.92 29.98 -25.58
CA LYS A 281 -19.13 28.55 -25.86
C LYS A 281 -18.52 27.63 -24.84
N ILE A 282 -17.43 28.05 -24.20
CA ILE A 282 -16.72 27.29 -23.18
C ILE A 282 -17.04 27.87 -21.77
N GLN A 283 -17.57 27.03 -20.91
CA GLN A 283 -17.91 27.38 -19.53
C GLN A 283 -17.02 26.60 -18.57
N LEU A 284 -16.32 27.33 -17.66
CA LEU A 284 -15.43 26.70 -16.68
C LEU A 284 -16.18 26.41 -15.38
N HIS A 285 -16.00 25.19 -14.86
CA HIS A 285 -16.54 24.69 -13.59
C HIS A 285 -15.40 24.25 -12.70
N PHE A 286 -15.16 25.02 -11.63
CA PHE A 286 -14.05 24.76 -10.75
C PHE A 286 -14.38 23.71 -9.68
N LEU A 287 -13.54 22.69 -9.58
CA LEU A 287 -13.58 21.72 -8.49
C LEU A 287 -13.26 22.42 -7.16
N PRO A 288 -13.82 21.97 -6.04
CA PRO A 288 -13.39 22.47 -4.73
C PRO A 288 -11.90 22.25 -4.51
N PRO A 289 -11.24 23.12 -3.74
CA PRO A 289 -9.83 22.90 -3.38
C PRO A 289 -9.59 21.52 -2.77
N TYR A 290 -8.42 20.94 -3.07
CA TYR A 290 -8.00 19.62 -2.58
C TYR A 290 -9.00 18.48 -2.88
N SER A 291 -9.47 18.42 -4.10
CA SER A 291 -10.41 17.38 -4.59
C SER A 291 -9.91 16.67 -5.85
N PRO A 292 -8.64 16.22 -5.93
CA PRO A 292 -8.11 15.56 -7.12
C PRO A 292 -8.86 14.26 -7.44
N GLU A 293 -9.39 13.57 -6.43
CA GLU A 293 -10.17 12.34 -6.61
C GLU A 293 -11.45 12.53 -7.44
N HIS A 294 -11.95 13.76 -7.56
CA HIS A 294 -13.09 14.12 -8.38
C HIS A 294 -12.72 14.60 -9.79
N ASN A 295 -11.41 14.77 -10.07
CA ASN A 295 -10.96 15.05 -11.43
C ASN A 295 -10.68 13.75 -12.17
N VAL A 296 -11.61 13.32 -12.98
CA VAL A 296 -11.59 12.00 -13.65
C VAL A 296 -10.35 11.81 -14.53
N ILE A 297 -9.81 12.88 -15.13
CA ILE A 297 -8.63 12.83 -16.01
C ILE A 297 -7.35 12.43 -15.26
N GLU A 298 -7.29 12.58 -13.93
CA GLU A 298 -6.16 12.12 -13.11
C GLU A 298 -5.86 10.61 -13.29
N ARG A 299 -6.89 9.84 -13.64
CA ARG A 299 -6.73 8.42 -13.95
C ARG A 299 -5.97 8.20 -15.25
N LEU A 300 -6.18 9.05 -16.23
CA LEU A 300 -5.42 9.04 -17.49
C LEU A 300 -3.95 9.38 -17.22
N TRP A 301 -3.69 10.41 -16.42
CA TRP A 301 -2.32 10.79 -16.05
C TRP A 301 -1.60 9.69 -15.27
N LYS A 302 -2.31 9.06 -14.34
CA LYS A 302 -1.75 7.91 -13.64
C LYS A 302 -1.32 6.82 -14.63
N GLN A 303 -2.14 6.51 -15.62
CA GLN A 303 -1.82 5.50 -16.61
C GLN A 303 -0.67 5.93 -17.54
N LEU A 304 -0.65 7.19 -17.96
CA LEU A 304 0.48 7.75 -18.69
C LEU A 304 1.79 7.56 -17.90
N HIS A 305 1.77 7.89 -16.62
CA HIS A 305 2.95 7.70 -15.78
C HIS A 305 3.32 6.24 -15.58
N ASP A 306 2.35 5.37 -15.35
CA ASP A 306 2.60 3.94 -15.15
C ASP A 306 3.17 3.25 -16.39
N ASN A 307 2.77 3.67 -17.59
CA ASN A 307 3.17 3.04 -18.85
C ASN A 307 4.36 3.73 -19.55
N VAL A 308 4.55 5.03 -19.37
CA VAL A 308 5.51 5.81 -20.16
C VAL A 308 6.64 6.37 -19.30
N THR A 309 6.31 7.07 -18.19
CA THR A 309 7.33 7.83 -17.45
C THR A 309 7.91 7.09 -16.25
N ARG A 310 7.37 5.93 -15.89
CA ARG A 310 7.92 5.11 -14.79
C ARG A 310 9.04 4.23 -15.29
N ASN A 311 10.20 4.33 -14.63
CA ASN A 311 11.39 3.51 -14.93
C ASN A 311 11.84 3.56 -16.41
N HIS A 312 11.45 4.59 -17.17
CA HIS A 312 11.90 4.72 -18.55
C HIS A 312 13.39 5.01 -18.64
N GLN A 313 13.98 4.81 -19.82
CA GLN A 313 15.40 5.03 -20.07
C GLN A 313 15.64 5.94 -21.30
N HIS A 314 14.67 6.81 -21.61
CA HIS A 314 14.82 7.77 -22.70
C HIS A 314 15.93 8.77 -22.42
N GLN A 315 16.76 9.03 -23.40
CA GLN A 315 17.86 9.98 -23.30
C GLN A 315 17.46 11.39 -23.77
N THR A 316 16.36 11.51 -24.48
CA THR A 316 15.89 12.80 -25.03
C THR A 316 14.40 13.00 -24.74
N MET A 317 13.99 14.26 -24.54
CA MET A 317 12.59 14.60 -24.36
C MET A 317 11.77 14.28 -25.62
N ALA A 318 12.36 14.38 -26.81
CA ALA A 318 11.67 14.07 -28.06
C ALA A 318 11.24 12.60 -28.12
N SER A 319 12.11 11.68 -27.76
CA SER A 319 11.79 10.24 -27.76
C SER A 319 10.76 9.90 -26.67
N LEU A 320 10.88 10.49 -25.48
CA LEU A 320 9.89 10.31 -24.39
C LEU A 320 8.51 10.87 -24.78
N TRP A 321 8.49 12.04 -25.41
CA TRP A 321 7.25 12.66 -25.90
C TRP A 321 6.59 11.85 -27.02
N GLN A 322 7.36 11.21 -27.88
CA GLN A 322 6.82 10.33 -28.90
C GLN A 322 6.05 9.15 -28.29
N ASP A 323 6.60 8.53 -27.25
CA ASP A 323 5.90 7.44 -26.53
C ASP A 323 4.68 7.96 -25.76
N ALA A 324 4.76 9.13 -25.15
CA ALA A 324 3.62 9.77 -24.52
C ALA A 324 2.49 10.08 -25.50
N THR A 325 2.83 10.55 -26.70
CA THR A 325 1.87 10.81 -27.77
C THR A 325 1.21 9.52 -28.27
N ARG A 326 1.99 8.47 -28.49
CA ARG A 326 1.48 7.14 -28.84
C ARG A 326 0.50 6.64 -27.79
N PHE A 327 0.88 6.70 -26.52
CA PHE A 327 -0.02 6.32 -25.42
C PHE A 327 -1.32 7.10 -25.44
N LEU A 328 -1.29 8.44 -25.59
CA LEU A 328 -2.49 9.28 -25.62
C LEU A 328 -3.39 8.98 -26.81
N GLN A 329 -2.86 8.49 -27.93
CA GLN A 329 -3.62 8.07 -29.11
C GLN A 329 -4.25 6.68 -28.90
N GLU A 330 -3.47 5.72 -28.39
CA GLU A 330 -3.89 4.33 -28.21
C GLU A 330 -4.86 4.14 -27.02
N ALA A 331 -4.76 4.99 -26.00
CA ALA A 331 -5.64 4.95 -24.82
C ALA A 331 -7.08 5.41 -25.10
N GLN A 332 -7.44 5.76 -26.32
CA GLN A 332 -8.78 6.23 -26.67
C GLN A 332 -9.63 5.13 -27.29
N PRO A 333 -10.93 5.04 -26.96
CA PRO A 333 -11.64 5.85 -25.97
C PRO A 333 -11.23 5.47 -24.53
N PHE A 334 -10.84 6.45 -23.73
CA PHE A 334 -10.44 6.17 -22.35
C PHE A 334 -11.65 5.74 -21.52
N PRO A 335 -11.53 4.69 -20.72
CA PRO A 335 -12.65 4.04 -20.03
C PRO A 335 -13.30 4.87 -18.91
N GLY A 336 -12.94 6.12 -18.74
CA GLY A 336 -13.54 7.03 -17.75
C GLY A 336 -13.40 6.56 -16.32
N THR A 337 -14.46 6.02 -15.74
CA THR A 337 -14.48 5.56 -14.35
C THR A 337 -13.92 4.15 -14.12
N LYS A 338 -13.80 3.33 -15.17
CA LYS A 338 -13.38 1.92 -15.05
C LYS A 338 -11.89 1.73 -15.35
N VAL A 339 -11.09 1.68 -14.32
CA VAL A 339 -9.63 1.47 -14.40
C VAL A 339 -9.25 0.05 -14.88
N SER A 340 -10.17 -0.91 -14.83
CA SER A 340 -9.90 -2.32 -15.11
C SER A 340 -9.73 -2.68 -16.59
N THR A 341 -9.90 -1.75 -17.49
CA THR A 341 -9.88 -2.00 -18.94
C THR A 341 -8.59 -1.65 -19.64
N LEU A 342 -7.53 -1.36 -18.89
CA LEU A 342 -6.20 -1.13 -19.46
C LEU A 342 -5.49 -2.42 -19.88
N LYS A 343 -6.23 -3.31 -20.49
CA LYS A 343 -5.67 -4.31 -21.40
C LYS A 343 -5.23 -3.72 -22.74
N LEU A 344 -5.25 -2.39 -22.87
CA LEU A 344 -5.04 -1.70 -24.15
C LEU A 344 -3.59 -1.33 -24.43
N VAL A 345 -2.69 -1.56 -23.47
CA VAL A 345 -1.24 -1.31 -23.67
C VAL A 345 -0.49 -2.48 -23.06
N ALA A 346 -0.57 -3.63 -23.68
CA ALA A 346 0.35 -4.76 -23.49
C ALA A 346 1.25 -4.85 -24.70
#